data_a28f9e720efae91964c855df11c3c966
#
_entry.id   a28f9e720efae91964c855df11c3c966
#
_cell.length_a   1.000
_cell.length_b   1.000
_cell.length_c   1.000
_cell.angle_alpha   90.00
_cell.angle_beta   90.00
_cell.angle_gamma   90.00
#
_symmetry.space_group_name_H-M   'P 1'
#
loop_
_entity.id
_entity.type
_entity.pdbx_description
1 polymer ?
#
loop_
_entity_poly.entity_id
_entity_poly.type
_entity_poly.pdbx_seq_one_letter_code
_entity_poly.pdbx_strand_id
1 'polypeptide(L)'
;MIGVGSELGSLTTTLLEADARFTNIVGIDVHPPRRRLRRTEYLRVEHADTSEFVRRVVGHRPDVIVHLGVWEPHARLGTDAARIATGDYARGLCEALVRLDGLSRLVVRSGIEVYGAPLRDAPNESAIVAPTSTYGHMLASLEAMVADSAPATATVTTLRLAPVIGAHVPSPLGRLFRLPVVPIDPLSRATFQVVADDDAAHAVVHAATHGHHGAVNVAAIDPITVASAMRRGRRLVAPVLPQVWPLAASLTTLAGAPLPDHVRELLRHGRNASTKVHDIGYQPMHTTSDVIARLYSWPSIVRIAPSHPTERVA
;
A
#
# COMPACT_ATOMS: atom_id res chain seq x y z
N MET A 1 -13.64 -4.86 7.48
CA MET A 1 -12.25 -4.34 7.28
C MET A 1 -11.35 -5.52 6.96
N ILE A 2 -10.83 -5.61 5.74
CA ILE A 2 -9.92 -6.67 5.27
C ILE A 2 -8.50 -6.09 5.27
N GLY A 3 -7.52 -6.82 5.81
CA GLY A 3 -6.14 -6.34 5.96
C GLY A 3 -5.89 -5.57 7.26
N VAL A 4 -6.66 -5.84 8.31
CA VAL A 4 -6.58 -5.17 9.61
C VAL A 4 -5.24 -5.41 10.34
N GLY A 5 -4.54 -6.50 10.04
CA GLY A 5 -3.24 -6.84 10.62
C GLY A 5 -2.06 -6.02 10.09
N SER A 6 -2.25 -5.27 8.99
CA SER A 6 -1.23 -4.33 8.50
C SER A 6 -1.20 -3.05 9.37
N GLU A 7 -0.10 -2.28 9.31
CA GLU A 7 -0.04 -1.00 10.03
C GLU A 7 -1.09 -0.03 9.52
N LEU A 8 -1.21 0.13 8.19
CA LEU A 8 -2.24 0.97 7.59
C LEU A 8 -3.64 0.49 7.96
N GLY A 9 -3.89 -0.83 7.91
CA GLY A 9 -5.17 -1.42 8.29
C GLY A 9 -5.54 -1.18 9.76
N SER A 10 -4.59 -1.41 10.67
CA SER A 10 -4.79 -1.14 12.09
C SER A 10 -5.04 0.34 12.40
N LEU A 11 -4.28 1.24 11.75
CA LEU A 11 -4.45 2.69 11.89
C LEU A 11 -5.83 3.14 11.36
N THR A 12 -6.19 2.71 10.15
CA THR A 12 -7.51 2.98 9.56
C THR A 12 -8.63 2.49 10.46
N THR A 13 -8.50 1.27 11.00
CA THR A 13 -9.52 0.70 11.89
C THR A 13 -9.67 1.51 13.18
N THR A 14 -8.55 2.01 13.75
CA THR A 14 -8.60 2.91 14.91
C THR A 14 -9.39 4.19 14.62
N LEU A 15 -9.22 4.76 13.41
CA LEU A 15 -9.98 5.94 12.98
C LEU A 15 -11.46 5.62 12.76
N LEU A 16 -11.78 4.46 12.16
CA LEU A 16 -13.17 4.00 12.00
C LEU A 16 -13.85 3.78 13.36
N GLU A 17 -13.12 3.25 14.35
CA GLU A 17 -13.65 3.11 15.72
C GLU A 17 -13.98 4.47 16.38
N ALA A 18 -13.27 5.52 16.03
CA ALA A 18 -13.51 6.86 16.56
C ALA A 18 -14.73 7.54 15.89
N ASP A 19 -15.18 7.05 14.75
CA ASP A 19 -16.31 7.59 14.02
C ASP A 19 -17.62 6.87 14.43
N ALA A 20 -18.57 7.62 14.97
CA ALA A 20 -19.85 7.08 15.46
C ALA A 20 -20.73 6.47 14.36
N ARG A 21 -20.47 6.76 13.09
CA ARG A 21 -21.20 6.17 11.94
C ARG A 21 -20.94 4.69 11.78
N PHE A 22 -19.78 4.20 12.24
CA PHE A 22 -19.41 2.77 12.21
C PHE A 22 -19.69 2.14 13.58
N THR A 23 -20.86 1.53 13.71
CA THR A 23 -21.31 0.95 14.99
C THR A 23 -20.76 -0.43 15.24
N ASN A 24 -20.60 -1.24 14.20
CA ASN A 24 -20.09 -2.60 14.26
C ASN A 24 -18.94 -2.77 13.25
N ILE A 25 -17.76 -3.09 13.73
CA ILE A 25 -16.56 -3.23 12.89
C ILE A 25 -16.00 -4.63 13.06
N VAL A 26 -15.83 -5.33 11.94
CA VAL A 26 -15.19 -6.63 11.87
C VAL A 26 -13.89 -6.51 11.08
N GLY A 27 -12.79 -6.94 11.66
CA GLY A 27 -11.47 -6.97 11.04
C GLY A 27 -11.07 -8.38 10.65
N ILE A 28 -10.72 -8.60 9.39
CA ILE A 28 -10.27 -9.89 8.85
C ILE A 28 -8.82 -9.78 8.41
N ASP A 29 -7.96 -10.68 8.91
CA ASP A 29 -6.56 -10.80 8.49
C ASP A 29 -5.97 -12.12 9.01
N VAL A 30 -4.89 -12.59 8.42
CA VAL A 30 -4.07 -13.69 8.92
C VAL A 30 -3.28 -13.28 10.18
N HIS A 31 -2.91 -12.01 10.28
CA HIS A 31 -2.18 -11.46 11.42
C HIS A 31 -3.07 -10.60 12.30
N PRO A 32 -2.86 -10.62 13.63
CA PRO A 32 -3.60 -9.76 14.54
C PRO A 32 -3.30 -8.27 14.27
N PRO A 33 -4.23 -7.37 14.62
CA PRO A 33 -4.02 -5.94 14.53
C PRO A 33 -2.75 -5.50 15.26
N ARG A 34 -2.02 -4.56 14.68
CA ARG A 34 -0.78 -4.00 15.28
C ARG A 34 -1.05 -2.94 16.34
N ARG A 35 -2.27 -2.40 16.35
CA ARG A 35 -2.76 -1.42 17.33
C ARG A 35 -3.84 -2.05 18.19
N ARG A 36 -3.98 -1.56 19.42
CA ARG A 36 -5.07 -1.98 20.29
C ARG A 36 -6.39 -1.43 19.77
N LEU A 37 -7.25 -2.30 19.28
CA LEU A 37 -8.61 -1.99 18.87
C LEU A 37 -9.56 -2.17 20.06
N ARG A 38 -10.61 -1.36 20.13
CA ARG A 38 -11.53 -1.31 21.29
C ARG A 38 -12.89 -1.92 21.01
N ARG A 39 -13.39 -1.74 19.76
CA ARG A 39 -14.75 -2.13 19.36
C ARG A 39 -14.76 -3.13 18.20
N THR A 40 -13.59 -3.41 17.62
CA THR A 40 -13.47 -4.26 16.44
C THR A 40 -13.38 -5.72 16.84
N GLU A 41 -14.26 -6.54 16.32
CA GLU A 41 -14.13 -7.99 16.35
C GLU A 41 -13.04 -8.42 15.37
N TYR A 42 -11.99 -9.10 15.85
CA TYR A 42 -10.94 -9.62 14.99
C TYR A 42 -11.19 -11.09 14.64
N LEU A 43 -11.22 -11.38 13.35
CA LEU A 43 -11.36 -12.73 12.81
C LEU A 43 -10.06 -13.10 12.08
N ARG A 44 -9.38 -14.10 12.58
CA ARG A 44 -8.23 -14.68 11.89
C ARG A 44 -8.72 -15.58 10.76
N VAL A 45 -8.35 -15.24 9.54
CA VAL A 45 -8.66 -16.03 8.34
C VAL A 45 -7.41 -16.09 7.48
N GLU A 46 -6.96 -17.30 7.16
CA GLU A 46 -5.82 -17.49 6.25
C GLU A 46 -6.22 -17.08 4.82
N HIS A 47 -5.33 -16.37 4.12
CA HIS A 47 -5.65 -15.88 2.77
C HIS A 47 -6.01 -17.02 1.79
N ALA A 48 -5.39 -18.19 1.97
CA ALA A 48 -5.66 -19.37 1.14
C ALA A 48 -7.01 -20.04 1.44
N ASP A 49 -7.65 -19.76 2.59
CA ASP A 49 -8.96 -20.30 2.93
C ASP A 49 -10.09 -19.41 2.43
N THR A 50 -10.27 -19.42 1.10
CA THR A 50 -11.31 -18.64 0.41
C THR A 50 -12.70 -18.96 0.94
N SER A 51 -12.98 -20.22 1.26
CA SER A 51 -14.31 -20.65 1.74
C SER A 51 -14.64 -20.04 3.09
N GLU A 52 -13.70 -20.07 4.06
CA GLU A 52 -13.86 -19.44 5.35
C GLU A 52 -13.99 -17.92 5.21
N PHE A 53 -13.13 -17.31 4.38
CA PHE A 53 -13.18 -15.88 4.12
C PHE A 53 -14.56 -15.44 3.62
N VAL A 54 -15.07 -16.08 2.56
CA VAL A 54 -16.41 -15.78 1.98
C VAL A 54 -17.51 -15.97 3.01
N ARG A 55 -17.49 -17.09 3.76
CA ARG A 55 -18.49 -17.37 4.81
C ARG A 55 -18.51 -16.26 5.86
N ARG A 56 -17.33 -15.78 6.30
CA ARG A 56 -17.22 -14.71 7.30
C ARG A 56 -17.73 -13.38 6.74
N VAL A 57 -17.27 -12.98 5.56
CA VAL A 57 -17.69 -11.71 4.96
C VAL A 57 -19.21 -11.69 4.72
N VAL A 58 -19.75 -12.72 4.10
CA VAL A 58 -21.19 -12.79 3.78
C VAL A 58 -22.03 -12.93 5.07
N GLY A 59 -21.56 -13.69 6.05
CA GLY A 59 -22.29 -13.88 7.32
C GLY A 59 -22.49 -12.58 8.13
N HIS A 60 -21.56 -11.63 8.02
CA HIS A 60 -21.66 -10.33 8.70
C HIS A 60 -22.51 -9.31 7.95
N ARG A 61 -22.90 -9.54 6.69
CA ARG A 61 -23.74 -8.64 5.85
C ARG A 61 -23.29 -7.18 5.95
N PRO A 62 -22.05 -6.84 5.58
CA PRO A 62 -21.54 -5.50 5.77
C PRO A 62 -22.21 -4.49 4.85
N ASP A 63 -22.49 -3.29 5.36
CA ASP A 63 -22.91 -2.14 4.55
C ASP A 63 -21.73 -1.49 3.83
N VAL A 64 -20.53 -1.58 4.44
CA VAL A 64 -19.28 -1.02 3.93
C VAL A 64 -18.17 -2.06 4.03
N ILE A 65 -17.46 -2.29 2.92
CA ILE A 65 -16.24 -3.09 2.90
C ILE A 65 -15.06 -2.16 2.61
N VAL A 66 -14.00 -2.28 3.44
CA VAL A 66 -12.70 -1.66 3.20
C VAL A 66 -11.69 -2.78 3.00
N HIS A 67 -11.09 -2.87 1.81
CA HIS A 67 -10.09 -3.87 1.44
C HIS A 67 -8.71 -3.24 1.35
N LEU A 68 -7.88 -3.46 2.37
CA LEU A 68 -6.46 -3.09 2.42
C LEU A 68 -5.53 -4.31 2.41
N GLY A 69 -6.08 -5.50 2.15
CA GLY A 69 -5.35 -6.78 2.07
C GLY A 69 -4.51 -6.88 0.79
N VAL A 70 -3.58 -5.96 0.63
CA VAL A 70 -2.63 -5.90 -0.48
C VAL A 70 -1.22 -5.93 0.08
N TRP A 71 -0.42 -6.90 -0.34
CA TRP A 71 0.95 -7.09 0.11
C TRP A 71 1.94 -6.49 -0.89
N GLU A 72 2.70 -5.49 -0.43
CA GLU A 72 3.81 -4.95 -1.19
C GLU A 72 5.05 -5.84 -0.98
N PRO A 73 5.75 -6.30 -2.03
CA PRO A 73 6.98 -7.07 -1.89
C PRO A 73 8.05 -6.31 -1.12
N HIS A 74 8.66 -6.97 -0.13
CA HIS A 74 9.70 -6.35 0.70
C HIS A 74 10.69 -7.42 1.24
N ALA A 75 11.66 -7.04 2.08
CA ALA A 75 12.73 -7.91 2.57
C ALA A 75 12.29 -9.22 3.26
N ARG A 76 11.06 -9.27 3.79
CA ARG A 76 10.52 -10.45 4.49
C ARG A 76 9.41 -11.15 3.70
N LEU A 77 9.00 -10.58 2.59
CA LEU A 77 7.93 -11.10 1.74
C LEU A 77 8.32 -10.93 0.27
N GLY A 78 8.71 -12.02 -0.36
CA GLY A 78 9.08 -12.03 -1.77
C GLY A 78 7.90 -11.73 -2.69
N THR A 79 8.20 -11.40 -3.95
CA THR A 79 7.20 -11.00 -4.97
C THR A 79 6.13 -12.05 -5.17
N ASP A 80 6.49 -13.33 -5.27
CA ASP A 80 5.51 -14.40 -5.50
C ASP A 80 4.58 -14.60 -4.32
N ALA A 81 5.12 -14.60 -3.09
CA ALA A 81 4.30 -14.74 -1.89
C ALA A 81 3.35 -13.53 -1.72
N ALA A 82 3.81 -12.31 -2.01
CA ALA A 82 2.97 -11.10 -2.02
C ALA A 82 1.85 -11.21 -3.06
N ARG A 83 2.17 -11.68 -4.27
CA ARG A 83 1.21 -11.88 -5.36
C ARG A 83 0.17 -12.93 -5.01
N ILE A 84 0.57 -14.07 -4.45
CA ILE A 84 -0.34 -15.13 -4.04
C ILE A 84 -1.28 -14.62 -2.94
N ALA A 85 -0.76 -14.06 -1.87
CA ALA A 85 -1.58 -13.58 -0.74
C ALA A 85 -2.57 -12.49 -1.16
N THR A 86 -2.13 -11.53 -2.00
CA THR A 86 -3.03 -10.49 -2.54
C THR A 86 -4.10 -11.10 -3.46
N GLY A 87 -3.71 -12.03 -4.34
CA GLY A 87 -4.63 -12.69 -5.27
C GLY A 87 -5.67 -13.56 -4.57
N ASP A 88 -5.29 -14.25 -3.49
CA ASP A 88 -6.21 -15.09 -2.72
C ASP A 88 -7.27 -14.24 -2.02
N TYR A 89 -6.88 -13.14 -1.36
CA TYR A 89 -7.86 -12.22 -0.75
C TYR A 89 -8.71 -11.50 -1.79
N ALA A 90 -8.15 -11.14 -2.95
CA ALA A 90 -8.92 -10.56 -4.06
C ALA A 90 -9.99 -11.54 -4.55
N ARG A 91 -9.64 -12.81 -4.75
CA ARG A 91 -10.56 -13.87 -5.15
C ARG A 91 -11.67 -14.06 -4.13
N GLY A 92 -11.31 -14.19 -2.85
CA GLY A 92 -12.28 -14.30 -1.76
C GLY A 92 -13.22 -13.10 -1.68
N LEU A 93 -12.69 -11.89 -1.85
CA LEU A 93 -13.50 -10.67 -1.91
C LEU A 93 -14.50 -10.74 -3.06
N CYS A 94 -14.06 -11.04 -4.28
CA CYS A 94 -14.93 -11.11 -5.46
C CYS A 94 -16.03 -12.17 -5.30
N GLU A 95 -15.70 -13.35 -4.77
CA GLU A 95 -16.70 -14.38 -4.48
C GLU A 95 -17.72 -13.94 -3.41
N ALA A 96 -17.28 -13.16 -2.41
CA ALA A 96 -18.19 -12.60 -1.42
C ALA A 96 -19.09 -11.50 -1.99
N LEU A 97 -18.54 -10.61 -2.84
CA LEU A 97 -19.27 -9.51 -3.45
C LEU A 97 -20.48 -9.96 -4.24
N VAL A 98 -20.36 -11.05 -5.01
CA VAL A 98 -21.48 -11.63 -5.79
C VAL A 98 -22.63 -12.13 -4.91
N ARG A 99 -22.37 -12.35 -3.59
CA ARG A 99 -23.35 -12.88 -2.63
C ARG A 99 -23.89 -11.81 -1.67
N LEU A 100 -23.49 -10.55 -1.84
CA LEU A 100 -23.86 -9.45 -0.96
C LEU A 100 -24.90 -8.55 -1.64
N ASP A 101 -26.14 -8.59 -1.14
CA ASP A 101 -27.24 -7.78 -1.69
C ASP A 101 -27.36 -6.38 -1.06
N GLY A 102 -26.72 -6.13 0.09
CA GLY A 102 -26.90 -4.89 0.87
C GLY A 102 -25.65 -4.00 0.94
N LEU A 103 -24.61 -4.29 0.16
CA LEU A 103 -23.38 -3.51 0.18
C LEU A 103 -23.60 -2.12 -0.43
N SER A 104 -23.37 -1.07 0.35
CA SER A 104 -23.52 0.32 -0.11
C SER A 104 -22.18 0.92 -0.60
N ARG A 105 -21.04 0.53 0.01
CA ARG A 105 -19.72 1.05 -0.33
C ARG A 105 -18.65 -0.02 -0.29
N LEU A 106 -17.76 0.06 -1.26
CA LEU A 106 -16.55 -0.74 -1.33
C LEU A 106 -15.36 0.18 -1.54
N VAL A 107 -14.43 0.18 -0.60
CA VAL A 107 -13.15 0.90 -0.72
C VAL A 107 -12.04 -0.12 -0.93
N VAL A 108 -11.28 0.02 -2.00
CA VAL A 108 -10.19 -0.90 -2.36
C VAL A 108 -8.88 -0.16 -2.44
N ARG A 109 -7.87 -0.67 -1.76
CA ARG A 109 -6.48 -0.20 -1.91
C ARG A 109 -5.91 -0.66 -3.25
N SER A 110 -5.39 0.28 -4.00
CA SER A 110 -4.52 0.10 -5.15
C SER A 110 -3.28 1.00 -5.01
N GLY A 111 -2.55 1.25 -6.07
CA GLY A 111 -1.39 2.13 -6.06
C GLY A 111 -1.16 2.80 -7.40
N ILE A 112 -0.46 3.92 -7.39
CA ILE A 112 -0.11 4.66 -8.62
C ILE A 112 0.83 3.87 -9.55
N GLU A 113 1.30 2.70 -9.13
CA GLU A 113 2.06 1.73 -9.91
C GLU A 113 1.28 1.19 -11.11
N VAL A 114 -0.05 1.26 -11.09
CA VAL A 114 -0.91 0.84 -12.21
C VAL A 114 -0.69 1.65 -13.48
N TYR A 115 -0.15 2.85 -13.37
CA TYR A 115 0.14 3.70 -14.54
C TYR A 115 1.43 3.33 -15.28
N GLY A 116 2.30 2.50 -14.66
CA GLY A 116 3.59 2.11 -15.23
C GLY A 116 4.65 3.20 -15.22
N ALA A 117 5.71 3.00 -16.04
CA ALA A 117 6.82 3.93 -16.22
C ALA A 117 7.54 3.64 -17.55
N PRO A 118 8.19 4.61 -18.20
CA PRO A 118 8.27 6.03 -17.82
C PRO A 118 7.00 6.81 -18.19
N LEU A 119 6.70 7.84 -17.40
CA LEU A 119 5.59 8.75 -17.68
C LEU A 119 6.15 10.14 -18.02
N ARG A 120 5.56 10.82 -19.00
CA ARG A 120 5.93 12.21 -19.35
C ARG A 120 5.36 13.20 -18.34
N ASP A 121 4.10 13.00 -17.97
CA ASP A 121 3.33 13.86 -17.06
C ASP A 121 2.78 13.03 -15.91
N ALA A 122 2.38 13.69 -14.84
CA ALA A 122 1.70 13.05 -13.73
C ALA A 122 0.30 12.59 -14.18
N PRO A 123 0.01 11.27 -14.24
CA PRO A 123 -1.29 10.77 -14.67
C PRO A 123 -2.37 11.17 -13.68
N ASN A 124 -3.53 11.53 -14.18
CA ASN A 124 -4.75 11.63 -13.39
C ASN A 124 -5.51 10.30 -13.41
N GLU A 125 -6.62 10.23 -12.72
CA GLU A 125 -7.42 9.01 -12.57
C GLU A 125 -8.02 8.48 -13.87
N SER A 126 -8.14 9.35 -14.89
CA SER A 126 -8.63 8.97 -16.24
C SER A 126 -7.52 8.43 -17.15
N ALA A 127 -6.26 8.45 -16.69
CA ALA A 127 -5.15 7.93 -17.46
C ALA A 127 -5.24 6.40 -17.63
N ILE A 128 -4.72 5.91 -18.74
CA ILE A 128 -4.72 4.48 -19.07
C ILE A 128 -3.91 3.71 -18.02
N VAL A 129 -4.49 2.62 -17.53
CA VAL A 129 -3.81 1.64 -16.68
C VAL A 129 -2.90 0.80 -17.57
N ALA A 130 -1.58 0.98 -17.41
CA ALA A 130 -0.56 0.31 -18.22
C ALA A 130 0.67 -0.04 -17.35
N PRO A 131 0.51 -0.94 -16.37
CA PRO A 131 1.58 -1.27 -15.44
C PRO A 131 2.78 -1.90 -16.14
N THR A 132 3.98 -1.62 -15.63
CA THR A 132 5.25 -2.15 -16.14
C THR A 132 5.99 -2.98 -15.10
N SER A 133 5.63 -2.87 -13.83
CA SER A 133 6.18 -3.66 -12.74
C SER A 133 5.25 -4.82 -12.33
N THR A 134 5.81 -5.87 -11.76
CA THR A 134 5.05 -7.02 -11.25
C THR A 134 4.02 -6.58 -10.20
N TYR A 135 4.41 -5.65 -9.32
CA TYR A 135 3.50 -5.09 -8.32
C TYR A 135 2.38 -4.28 -8.97
N GLY A 136 2.69 -3.44 -9.97
CA GLY A 136 1.69 -2.70 -10.73
C GLY A 136 0.68 -3.60 -11.45
N HIS A 137 1.15 -4.68 -12.09
CA HIS A 137 0.27 -5.69 -12.71
C HIS A 137 -0.65 -6.36 -11.69
N MET A 138 -0.16 -6.69 -10.51
CA MET A 138 -0.96 -7.27 -9.43
C MET A 138 -2.08 -6.32 -8.98
N LEU A 139 -1.78 -5.03 -8.83
CA LEU A 139 -2.77 -4.01 -8.47
C LEU A 139 -3.81 -3.81 -9.57
N ALA A 140 -3.38 -3.71 -10.82
CA ALA A 140 -4.30 -3.58 -11.96
C ALA A 140 -5.24 -4.80 -12.09
N SER A 141 -4.72 -6.01 -11.84
CA SER A 141 -5.55 -7.22 -11.81
C SER A 141 -6.60 -7.18 -10.69
N LEU A 142 -6.22 -6.69 -9.50
CA LEU A 142 -7.16 -6.49 -8.38
C LEU A 142 -8.25 -5.48 -8.76
N GLU A 143 -7.89 -4.34 -9.36
CA GLU A 143 -8.86 -3.33 -9.81
C GLU A 143 -9.87 -3.93 -10.80
N ALA A 144 -9.39 -4.68 -11.80
CA ALA A 144 -10.23 -5.31 -12.80
C ALA A 144 -11.18 -6.35 -12.18
N MET A 145 -10.66 -7.27 -11.35
CA MET A 145 -11.47 -8.28 -10.66
C MET A 145 -12.58 -7.67 -9.81
N VAL A 146 -12.28 -6.59 -9.10
CA VAL A 146 -13.27 -5.89 -8.27
C VAL A 146 -14.31 -5.19 -9.14
N ALA A 147 -13.91 -4.54 -10.23
CA ALA A 147 -14.83 -3.86 -11.15
C ALA A 147 -15.83 -4.85 -11.77
N ASP A 148 -15.37 -6.07 -12.09
CA ASP A 148 -16.22 -7.12 -12.68
C ASP A 148 -17.17 -7.78 -11.66
N SER A 149 -16.85 -7.75 -10.37
CA SER A 149 -17.56 -8.50 -9.33
C SER A 149 -18.41 -7.63 -8.40
N ALA A 150 -18.19 -6.31 -8.40
CA ALA A 150 -18.88 -5.41 -7.48
C ALA A 150 -20.36 -5.31 -7.82
N PRO A 151 -21.26 -5.33 -6.81
CA PRO A 151 -22.69 -5.10 -7.03
C PRO A 151 -22.91 -3.72 -7.64
N ALA A 152 -23.82 -3.62 -8.63
CA ALA A 152 -24.17 -2.35 -9.29
C ALA A 152 -24.73 -1.29 -8.30
N THR A 153 -25.23 -1.74 -7.16
CA THR A 153 -25.75 -0.88 -6.08
C THR A 153 -24.65 -0.29 -5.20
N ALA A 154 -23.44 -0.85 -5.23
CA ALA A 154 -22.33 -0.41 -4.39
C ALA A 154 -21.55 0.74 -5.05
N THR A 155 -21.26 1.78 -4.26
CA THR A 155 -20.27 2.78 -4.66
C THR A 155 -18.87 2.23 -4.45
N VAL A 156 -18.14 2.00 -5.54
CA VAL A 156 -16.76 1.44 -5.51
C VAL A 156 -15.76 2.57 -5.60
N THR A 157 -14.93 2.74 -4.58
CA THR A 157 -13.81 3.68 -4.56
C THR A 157 -12.49 2.92 -4.60
N THR A 158 -11.71 3.09 -5.65
CA THR A 158 -10.36 2.52 -5.77
C THR A 158 -9.32 3.58 -5.42
N LEU A 159 -8.66 3.42 -4.28
CA LEU A 159 -7.61 4.34 -3.82
C LEU A 159 -6.25 3.93 -4.37
N ARG A 160 -5.75 4.66 -5.36
CA ARG A 160 -4.41 4.51 -5.95
C ARG A 160 -3.42 5.30 -5.11
N LEU A 161 -2.88 4.65 -4.08
CA LEU A 161 -1.95 5.27 -3.15
C LEU A 161 -0.57 5.42 -3.78
N ALA A 162 0.10 6.56 -3.58
CA ALA A 162 1.55 6.65 -3.74
C ALA A 162 2.24 5.75 -2.69
N PRO A 163 3.54 5.41 -2.83
CA PRO A 163 4.24 4.59 -1.85
C PRO A 163 4.00 5.10 -0.43
N VAL A 164 3.40 4.26 0.41
CA VAL A 164 3.03 4.63 1.78
C VAL A 164 4.26 4.58 2.67
N ILE A 165 4.55 5.67 3.34
CA ILE A 165 5.67 5.80 4.28
C ILE A 165 5.13 6.10 5.68
N GLY A 166 5.50 5.26 6.64
CA GLY A 166 5.14 5.40 8.03
C GLY A 166 6.18 4.78 8.96
N ALA A 167 6.13 5.10 10.26
CA ALA A 167 7.09 4.62 11.24
C ALA A 167 7.19 3.09 11.29
N HIS A 168 6.05 2.42 11.12
CA HIS A 168 5.91 0.97 11.23
C HIS A 168 5.43 0.31 9.95
N VAL A 169 5.26 1.08 8.87
CA VAL A 169 4.90 0.55 7.56
C VAL A 169 6.09 -0.17 6.94
N PRO A 170 5.96 -1.44 6.54
CA PRO A 170 7.05 -2.19 5.90
C PRO A 170 7.23 -1.76 4.44
N SER A 171 7.68 -0.51 4.21
CA SER A 171 7.92 0.02 2.88
C SER A 171 9.32 -0.34 2.37
N PRO A 172 9.46 -0.97 1.19
CA PRO A 172 10.76 -1.22 0.58
C PRO A 172 11.49 0.08 0.22
N LEU A 173 10.78 1.11 -0.25
CA LEU A 173 11.33 2.43 -0.52
C LEU A 173 11.84 3.10 0.76
N GLY A 174 11.05 3.07 1.83
CA GLY A 174 11.44 3.63 3.12
C GLY A 174 12.66 2.93 3.72
N ARG A 175 12.79 1.61 3.54
CA ARG A 175 13.95 0.84 3.98
C ARG A 175 15.20 1.20 3.17
N LEU A 176 15.07 1.30 1.85
CA LEU A 176 16.16 1.69 0.97
C LEU A 176 16.71 3.08 1.34
N PHE A 177 15.84 4.06 1.54
CA PHE A 177 16.24 5.42 1.87
C PHE A 177 16.93 5.54 3.24
N ARG A 178 16.76 4.57 4.13
CA ARG A 178 17.48 4.50 5.42
C ARG A 178 18.89 3.93 5.32
N LEU A 179 19.28 3.34 4.19
CA LEU A 179 20.66 2.92 3.99
C LEU A 179 21.61 4.12 4.07
N PRO A 180 22.84 3.94 4.57
CA PRO A 180 23.83 5.01 4.61
C PRO A 180 24.26 5.47 3.21
N VAL A 181 24.23 4.54 2.23
CA VAL A 181 24.54 4.78 0.83
C VAL A 181 23.40 4.25 -0.02
N VAL A 182 22.85 5.09 -0.88
CA VAL A 182 21.69 4.76 -1.73
C VAL A 182 22.08 4.83 -3.20
N PRO A 183 21.83 3.78 -3.99
CA PRO A 183 22.07 3.83 -5.43
C PRO A 183 21.09 4.80 -6.11
N ILE A 184 21.61 5.65 -6.97
CA ILE A 184 20.82 6.56 -7.79
C ILE A 184 21.31 6.53 -9.25
N ASP A 185 20.40 6.78 -10.18
CA ASP A 185 20.78 7.09 -11.54
C ASP A 185 21.26 8.56 -11.60
N PRO A 186 22.54 8.82 -11.89
CA PRO A 186 23.10 10.17 -11.86
C PRO A 186 22.52 11.09 -12.94
N LEU A 187 21.92 10.52 -13.98
CA LEU A 187 21.31 11.25 -15.09
C LEU A 187 19.80 11.49 -14.86
N SER A 188 19.20 10.79 -13.90
CA SER A 188 17.77 10.93 -13.62
C SER A 188 17.49 12.23 -12.88
N ARG A 189 16.62 13.05 -13.47
CA ARG A 189 15.98 14.21 -12.83
C ARG A 189 14.53 13.92 -12.45
N ALA A 190 14.15 12.66 -12.55
CA ALA A 190 12.81 12.22 -12.28
C ALA A 190 12.41 12.52 -10.83
N THR A 191 11.18 12.91 -10.65
CA THR A 191 10.58 13.20 -9.35
C THR A 191 9.63 12.09 -8.93
N PHE A 192 9.40 11.97 -7.63
CA PHE A 192 8.45 11.03 -7.08
C PHE A 192 7.64 11.66 -5.95
N GLN A 193 6.48 11.09 -5.70
CA GLN A 193 5.63 11.39 -4.55
C GLN A 193 5.52 10.15 -3.66
N VAL A 194 5.25 10.40 -2.40
CA VAL A 194 4.88 9.40 -1.40
C VAL A 194 3.61 9.87 -0.68
N VAL A 195 3.05 9.05 0.16
CA VAL A 195 1.96 9.44 1.05
C VAL A 195 2.30 9.01 2.48
N ALA A 196 1.97 9.83 3.47
CA ALA A 196 2.09 9.46 4.87
C ALA A 196 1.05 8.39 5.24
N ASP A 197 1.38 7.51 6.18
CA ASP A 197 0.47 6.46 6.65
C ASP A 197 -0.81 7.02 7.26
N ASP A 198 -0.71 8.13 7.98
CA ASP A 198 -1.86 8.86 8.54
C ASP A 198 -2.72 9.50 7.43
N ASP A 199 -2.12 10.14 6.43
CA ASP A 199 -2.87 10.67 5.27
C ASP A 199 -3.57 9.56 4.49
N ALA A 200 -2.88 8.45 4.23
CA ALA A 200 -3.47 7.30 3.56
C ALA A 200 -4.67 6.73 4.35
N ALA A 201 -4.54 6.61 5.69
CA ALA A 201 -5.61 6.11 6.54
C ALA A 201 -6.82 7.06 6.54
N HIS A 202 -6.61 8.38 6.60
CA HIS A 202 -7.69 9.36 6.52
C HIS A 202 -8.38 9.34 5.15
N ALA A 203 -7.64 9.15 4.06
CA ALA A 203 -8.23 8.98 2.72
C ALA A 203 -9.15 7.75 2.66
N VAL A 204 -8.72 6.63 3.26
CA VAL A 204 -9.56 5.42 3.35
C VAL A 204 -10.82 5.66 4.16
N VAL A 205 -10.71 6.30 5.33
CA VAL A 205 -11.88 6.62 6.17
C VAL A 205 -12.82 7.57 5.45
N HIS A 206 -12.28 8.58 4.77
CA HIS A 206 -13.07 9.51 3.97
C HIS A 206 -13.86 8.78 2.88
N ALA A 207 -13.20 7.90 2.11
CA ALA A 207 -13.85 7.10 1.08
C ALA A 207 -14.91 6.14 1.66
N ALA A 208 -14.64 5.50 2.81
CA ALA A 208 -15.59 4.62 3.48
C ALA A 208 -16.84 5.38 3.97
N THR A 209 -16.67 6.64 4.30
CA THR A 209 -17.74 7.49 4.86
C THR A 209 -18.60 8.15 3.79
N HIS A 210 -17.96 8.76 2.78
CA HIS A 210 -18.66 9.58 1.78
C HIS A 210 -18.88 8.80 0.47
N GLY A 211 -17.97 7.87 0.15
CA GLY A 211 -17.95 7.17 -1.13
C GLY A 211 -17.47 8.08 -2.27
N HIS A 212 -16.88 7.47 -3.26
CA HIS A 212 -16.59 8.08 -4.56
C HIS A 212 -16.60 6.96 -5.60
N HIS A 213 -17.32 7.12 -6.70
CA HIS A 213 -17.33 6.09 -7.72
C HIS A 213 -16.11 6.22 -8.64
N GLY A 214 -15.26 5.21 -8.66
CA GLY A 214 -14.08 5.15 -9.52
C GLY A 214 -12.75 5.27 -8.76
N ALA A 215 -11.69 5.53 -9.51
CA ALA A 215 -10.35 5.66 -8.98
C ALA A 215 -10.12 7.05 -8.36
N VAL A 216 -9.26 7.09 -7.33
CA VAL A 216 -8.78 8.31 -6.68
C VAL A 216 -7.30 8.16 -6.41
N ASN A 217 -6.48 9.05 -6.95
CA ASN A 217 -5.06 9.12 -6.63
C ASN A 217 -4.84 9.79 -5.28
N VAL A 218 -4.04 9.16 -4.43
CA VAL A 218 -3.70 9.69 -3.10
C VAL A 218 -2.18 9.78 -2.99
N ALA A 219 -1.66 10.99 -3.11
CA ALA A 219 -0.25 11.31 -3.03
C ALA A 219 -0.06 12.68 -2.38
N ALA A 220 1.08 12.89 -1.72
CA ALA A 220 1.45 14.20 -1.21
C ALA A 220 1.65 15.21 -2.35
N ILE A 221 1.47 16.49 -2.08
CA ILE A 221 1.31 17.52 -3.13
C ILE A 221 2.60 17.79 -3.91
N ASP A 222 3.77 17.79 -3.25
CA ASP A 222 5.03 18.21 -3.85
C ASP A 222 5.90 17.03 -4.29
N PRO A 223 6.10 16.80 -5.58
CA PRO A 223 7.07 15.82 -6.04
C PRO A 223 8.51 16.30 -5.77
N ILE A 224 9.38 15.38 -5.31
CA ILE A 224 10.80 15.65 -5.10
C ILE A 224 11.67 14.67 -5.86
N THR A 225 12.93 15.03 -6.14
CA THR A 225 13.91 14.11 -6.73
C THR A 225 14.48 13.17 -5.67
N VAL A 226 14.95 11.98 -6.09
CA VAL A 226 15.66 11.05 -5.20
C VAL A 226 16.88 11.71 -4.56
N ALA A 227 17.64 12.50 -5.33
CA ALA A 227 18.78 13.26 -4.81
C ALA A 227 18.37 14.27 -3.71
N SER A 228 17.22 14.91 -3.84
CA SER A 228 16.68 15.81 -2.81
C SER A 228 16.31 15.06 -1.53
N ALA A 229 15.66 13.88 -1.67
CA ALA A 229 15.34 13.01 -0.54
C ALA A 229 16.60 12.57 0.21
N MET A 230 17.66 12.18 -0.51
CA MET A 230 18.93 11.76 0.09
C MET A 230 19.62 12.90 0.84
N ARG A 231 19.65 14.10 0.26
CA ARG A 231 20.21 15.29 0.95
C ARG A 231 19.51 15.59 2.27
N ARG A 232 18.16 15.47 2.30
CA ARG A 232 17.39 15.65 3.54
C ARG A 232 17.79 14.66 4.63
N GLY A 233 18.03 13.40 4.24
CA GLY A 233 18.46 12.34 5.16
C GLY A 233 19.96 12.33 5.46
N ARG A 234 20.74 13.26 4.91
CA ARG A 234 22.21 13.24 4.99
C ARG A 234 22.78 11.88 4.57
N ARG A 235 22.19 11.28 3.52
CA ARG A 235 22.61 9.99 2.97
C ARG A 235 23.57 10.21 1.82
N LEU A 236 24.57 9.34 1.73
CA LEU A 236 25.46 9.31 0.58
C LEU A 236 24.74 8.71 -0.62
N VAL A 237 25.06 9.19 -1.79
CA VAL A 237 24.54 8.65 -3.03
C VAL A 237 25.66 7.91 -3.79
N ALA A 238 25.36 6.71 -4.26
CA ALA A 238 26.22 5.97 -5.17
C ALA A 238 25.65 6.12 -6.58
N PRO A 239 26.35 6.80 -7.50
CA PRO A 239 25.92 6.89 -8.88
C PRO A 239 26.02 5.50 -9.53
N VAL A 240 24.92 5.04 -10.11
CA VAL A 240 24.81 3.71 -10.72
C VAL A 240 24.34 3.87 -12.16
N LEU A 241 25.19 3.48 -13.09
CA LEU A 241 24.83 3.46 -14.52
C LEU A 241 23.86 2.30 -14.80
N PRO A 242 23.02 2.39 -15.85
CA PRO A 242 22.00 1.39 -16.16
C PRO A 242 22.52 -0.06 -16.21
N GLN A 243 23.74 -0.27 -16.69
CA GLN A 243 24.33 -1.59 -16.88
C GLN A 243 24.71 -2.29 -15.54
N VAL A 244 24.96 -1.52 -14.48
CA VAL A 244 25.41 -2.04 -13.19
C VAL A 244 24.28 -2.06 -12.13
N TRP A 245 23.05 -1.74 -12.51
CA TRP A 245 21.90 -1.84 -11.61
C TRP A 245 21.67 -3.25 -11.01
N PRO A 246 21.91 -4.37 -11.71
CA PRO A 246 21.79 -5.70 -11.11
C PRO A 246 22.73 -5.89 -9.93
N LEU A 247 23.98 -5.39 -10.03
CA LEU A 247 24.95 -5.45 -8.94
C LEU A 247 24.51 -4.58 -7.75
N ALA A 248 24.05 -3.37 -8.02
CA ALA A 248 23.52 -2.48 -6.98
C ALA A 248 22.33 -3.11 -6.25
N ALA A 249 21.41 -3.76 -6.97
CA ALA A 249 20.29 -4.48 -6.39
C ALA A 249 20.73 -5.65 -5.51
N SER A 250 21.76 -6.38 -5.91
CA SER A 250 22.32 -7.46 -5.08
C SER A 250 22.95 -6.92 -3.79
N LEU A 251 23.70 -5.82 -3.87
CA LEU A 251 24.31 -5.17 -2.71
C LEU A 251 23.26 -4.61 -1.73
N THR A 252 22.21 -3.96 -2.23
CA THR A 252 21.11 -3.47 -1.37
C THR A 252 20.36 -4.64 -0.72
N THR A 253 20.21 -5.75 -1.41
CA THR A 253 19.60 -6.96 -0.85
C THR A 253 20.44 -7.53 0.30
N LEU A 254 21.75 -7.60 0.14
CA LEU A 254 22.67 -8.00 1.22
C LEU A 254 22.62 -7.04 2.42
N ALA A 255 22.40 -5.75 2.16
CA ALA A 255 22.18 -4.74 3.20
C ALA A 255 20.76 -4.77 3.82
N GLY A 256 19.94 -5.78 3.48
CA GLY A 256 18.59 -5.95 3.99
C GLY A 256 17.52 -5.02 3.38
N ALA A 257 17.83 -4.36 2.27
CA ALA A 257 16.93 -3.49 1.52
C ALA A 257 16.82 -3.96 0.06
N PRO A 258 16.13 -5.08 -0.22
CA PRO A 258 15.94 -5.54 -1.58
C PRO A 258 15.22 -4.48 -2.41
N LEU A 259 15.56 -4.43 -3.70
CA LEU A 259 15.00 -3.53 -4.69
C LEU A 259 13.98 -4.28 -5.57
N PRO A 260 12.72 -4.36 -5.19
CA PRO A 260 11.68 -4.84 -6.09
C PRO A 260 11.62 -3.99 -7.37
N ASP A 261 11.05 -4.55 -8.43
CA ASP A 261 11.01 -3.91 -9.75
C ASP A 261 10.33 -2.53 -9.73
N HIS A 262 9.21 -2.38 -9.03
CA HIS A 262 8.48 -1.10 -8.89
C HIS A 262 9.29 -0.01 -8.15
N VAL A 263 10.13 -0.38 -7.17
CA VAL A 263 11.02 0.59 -6.49
C VAL A 263 12.17 0.99 -7.43
N ARG A 264 12.73 0.04 -8.17
CA ARG A 264 13.77 0.32 -9.16
C ARG A 264 13.26 1.22 -10.28
N GLU A 265 12.03 1.02 -10.75
CA GLU A 265 11.37 1.92 -11.72
C GLU A 265 11.23 3.34 -11.16
N LEU A 266 10.76 3.46 -9.91
CA LEU A 266 10.64 4.76 -9.24
C LEU A 266 11.98 5.49 -9.16
N LEU A 267 13.07 4.80 -8.82
CA LEU A 267 14.40 5.41 -8.74
C LEU A 267 14.91 5.91 -10.09
N ARG A 268 14.58 5.23 -11.19
CA ARG A 268 15.06 5.55 -12.54
C ARG A 268 14.18 6.55 -13.27
N HIS A 269 12.88 6.38 -13.14
CA HIS A 269 11.89 7.11 -13.96
C HIS A 269 11.04 8.08 -13.16
N GLY A 270 11.13 8.04 -11.81
CA GLY A 270 10.22 8.75 -10.94
C GLY A 270 8.84 8.09 -10.92
N ARG A 271 7.95 8.67 -10.14
CA ARG A 271 6.55 8.26 -10.08
C ARG A 271 5.72 9.34 -9.40
N ASN A 272 4.90 9.99 -10.18
CA ASN A 272 4.00 11.03 -9.70
C ASN A 272 2.59 10.71 -10.17
N ALA A 273 1.61 11.26 -9.49
CA ALA A 273 0.23 11.25 -9.92
C ALA A 273 -0.40 12.61 -9.65
N SER A 274 -1.24 13.05 -10.55
CA SER A 274 -2.13 14.17 -10.32
C SER A 274 -3.29 13.70 -9.45
N THR A 275 -3.59 14.42 -8.39
CA THR A 275 -4.63 14.03 -7.46
C THR A 275 -5.88 14.91 -7.64
N LYS A 276 -7.02 14.29 -7.86
CA LYS A 276 -8.34 14.92 -7.76
C LYS A 276 -8.93 14.80 -6.35
N VAL A 277 -8.08 14.54 -5.35
CA VAL A 277 -8.51 14.36 -3.96
C VAL A 277 -9.30 15.57 -3.45
N HIS A 278 -8.98 16.78 -3.96
CA HIS A 278 -9.72 17.99 -3.65
C HIS A 278 -11.19 17.93 -4.12
N ASP A 279 -11.46 17.25 -5.23
CA ASP A 279 -12.80 17.11 -5.77
C ASP A 279 -13.70 16.22 -4.90
N ILE A 280 -13.11 15.35 -4.08
CA ILE A 280 -13.82 14.49 -3.13
C ILE A 280 -13.81 15.03 -1.69
N GLY A 281 -13.29 16.24 -1.47
CA GLY A 281 -13.29 16.89 -0.15
C GLY A 281 -12.21 16.40 0.82
N TYR A 282 -11.20 15.66 0.36
CA TYR A 282 -10.06 15.22 1.15
C TYR A 282 -8.76 15.87 0.65
N GLN A 283 -7.87 16.26 1.57
CA GLN A 283 -6.54 16.76 1.26
C GLN A 283 -5.49 16.09 2.16
N PRO A 284 -4.37 15.56 1.61
CA PRO A 284 -3.23 15.15 2.41
C PRO A 284 -2.70 16.31 3.24
N MET A 285 -2.34 16.03 4.49
CA MET A 285 -1.81 17.04 5.44
C MET A 285 -0.29 17.24 5.27
N HIS A 286 0.41 16.23 4.73
CA HIS A 286 1.86 16.23 4.65
C HIS A 286 2.33 16.36 3.20
N THR A 287 3.42 17.11 3.01
CA THR A 287 4.15 17.14 1.76
C THR A 287 5.08 15.92 1.62
N THR A 288 5.47 15.54 0.40
CA THR A 288 6.49 14.49 0.19
C THR A 288 7.77 14.81 0.98
N SER A 289 8.13 16.08 1.01
CA SER A 289 9.26 16.59 1.77
C SER A 289 9.14 16.32 3.27
N ASP A 290 7.96 16.53 3.85
CA ASP A 290 7.70 16.29 5.28
C ASP A 290 7.74 14.80 5.59
N VAL A 291 7.10 13.97 4.76
CA VAL A 291 7.09 12.51 4.92
C VAL A 291 8.51 11.95 4.89
N ILE A 292 9.35 12.43 3.97
CA ILE A 292 10.76 12.01 3.90
C ILE A 292 11.57 12.54 5.10
N ALA A 293 11.33 13.75 5.57
CA ALA A 293 11.97 14.25 6.79
C ALA A 293 11.59 13.41 8.02
N ARG A 294 10.32 13.08 8.17
CA ARG A 294 9.80 12.18 9.23
C ARG A 294 10.45 10.79 9.15
N LEU A 295 10.61 10.22 7.95
CA LEU A 295 11.28 8.92 7.76
C LEU A 295 12.66 8.89 8.41
N TYR A 296 13.41 9.96 8.32
CA TYR A 296 14.77 10.05 8.89
C TYR A 296 14.78 10.37 10.39
N SER A 297 13.73 10.96 10.94
CA SER A 297 13.62 11.24 12.37
C SER A 297 13.20 10.01 13.19
N TRP A 298 12.54 9.03 12.57
CA TRP A 298 12.13 7.80 13.25
C TRP A 298 13.33 6.90 13.54
N PRO A 299 13.39 6.28 14.72
CA PRO A 299 14.47 5.34 15.04
C PRO A 299 14.45 4.17 14.05
N SER A 300 15.64 3.76 13.60
CA SER A 300 15.80 2.55 12.80
C SER A 300 15.48 1.36 13.68
N ILE A 301 14.26 0.83 13.61
CA ILE A 301 13.93 -0.42 14.26
C ILE A 301 14.47 -1.55 13.38
N VAL A 302 15.77 -1.77 13.40
CA VAL A 302 16.36 -3.06 13.08
C VAL A 302 16.15 -3.92 14.32
N ARG A 303 14.97 -4.49 14.52
CA ARG A 303 14.85 -5.66 15.40
C ARG A 303 15.56 -6.79 14.67
N ILE A 304 16.76 -7.12 15.11
CA ILE A 304 17.33 -8.44 14.92
C ILE A 304 16.36 -9.34 15.70
N ALA A 305 15.44 -9.98 15.01
CA ALA A 305 14.62 -11.01 15.65
C ALA A 305 15.60 -12.08 16.15
N PRO A 306 15.58 -12.44 17.44
CA PRO A 306 16.34 -13.59 17.88
C PRO A 306 15.89 -14.77 17.01
N SER A 307 16.86 -15.50 16.45
CA SER A 307 16.61 -16.78 15.80
C SER A 307 15.85 -17.64 16.82
N HIS A 308 14.61 -18.00 16.50
CA HIS A 308 13.89 -18.96 17.32
C HIS A 308 14.74 -20.23 17.41
N PRO A 309 15.05 -20.72 18.62
CA PRO A 309 15.62 -22.05 18.74
C PRO A 309 14.60 -22.99 18.13
N THR A 310 15.04 -23.78 17.16
CA THR A 310 14.32 -24.93 16.65
C THR A 310 14.00 -25.82 17.84
N GLU A 311 12.76 -25.87 18.30
CA GLU A 311 12.30 -26.91 19.18
C GLU A 311 12.53 -28.24 18.46
N ARG A 312 13.52 -28.97 18.92
CA ARG A 312 13.67 -30.38 18.58
C ARG A 312 12.53 -31.08 19.29
N VAL A 313 11.54 -31.49 18.53
CA VAL A 313 10.55 -32.47 18.99
C VAL A 313 11.33 -33.75 19.27
N ALA A 314 11.39 -34.14 20.55
CA ALA A 314 11.83 -35.45 21.00
C ALA A 314 10.65 -36.44 20.89
#